data_e26978bac5c3996f2c2b7d5d4134a673
#
_entry.id   e26978bac5c3996f2c2b7d5d4134a673
#
_cell.length_a   1.000
_cell.length_b   1.000
_cell.length_c   1.000
_cell.angle_alpha   90.00
_cell.angle_beta   90.00
_cell.angle_gamma   90.00
#
_symmetry.space_group_name_H-M   'P 1'
#
loop_
_entity.id
_entity.type
_entity.pdbx_description
1 polymer ?
#
loop_
_entity_poly.entity_id
_entity_poly.type
_entity_poly.pdbx_seq_one_letter_code
_entity_poly.pdbx_strand_id
1 'polypeptide(L)'
;MKKEKTCKIVFSDIDGTLLTSDGQITEGTKKMILNLEKKGIPFILTSARSPEGVRVIKRMLGNHAPIIAFCGGLILDNDGNEIYSKMIPLKRALELKAMLDKDFPAVACNTFGGEKWIVDDRDDWREQREEKIVGFPAEIGAIKDIFEKEGGIHKFLLMGDPDVMTKLAAVLARDFSDLQSAASNPEYLEITAAGVEKSEGLKTLCGKLGISPEEAAAFGDGESDLSMMHAAGFGAAMGNAPENVRRRAPMVIGKNDEEGLLKRLKEIFKD
;
A
#
# COMPACT_ATOMS: atom_id res chain seq x y z
N MET A 1 -37.62 -3.88 6.63
CA MET A 1 -37.00 -2.80 5.82
C MET A 1 -35.48 -2.97 5.92
N LYS A 2 -34.75 -3.25 4.82
CA LYS A 2 -33.28 -3.21 4.83
C LYS A 2 -32.89 -1.74 5.07
N LYS A 3 -32.17 -1.46 6.17
CA LYS A 3 -31.57 -0.14 6.37
C LYS A 3 -30.73 0.19 5.12
N GLU A 4 -30.98 1.33 4.51
CA GLU A 4 -30.15 1.83 3.41
C GLU A 4 -28.70 1.91 3.96
N LYS A 5 -27.76 1.20 3.33
CA LYS A 5 -26.36 1.23 3.77
C LYS A 5 -25.81 2.64 3.54
N THR A 6 -25.34 3.28 4.59
CA THR A 6 -24.74 4.62 4.51
C THR A 6 -23.24 4.47 4.56
N CYS A 7 -22.53 5.03 3.59
CA CYS A 7 -21.06 5.04 3.57
C CYS A 7 -20.55 6.17 4.48
N LYS A 8 -19.62 5.85 5.38
CA LYS A 8 -19.06 6.79 6.38
C LYS A 8 -17.56 7.01 6.25
N ILE A 9 -16.86 6.19 5.47
CA ILE A 9 -15.42 6.24 5.27
C ILE A 9 -15.06 5.65 3.91
N VAL A 10 -14.07 6.20 3.25
CA VAL A 10 -13.58 5.72 1.95
C VAL A 10 -12.13 5.32 2.06
N PHE A 11 -11.77 4.16 1.54
CA PHE A 11 -10.41 3.67 1.36
C PHE A 11 -10.10 3.59 -0.14
N SER A 12 -8.98 4.12 -0.54
CA SER A 12 -8.55 4.09 -1.94
C SER A 12 -7.08 3.69 -2.04
N ASP A 13 -6.81 2.75 -2.92
CA ASP A 13 -5.47 2.61 -3.44
C ASP A 13 -5.06 3.86 -4.21
N ILE A 14 -3.75 4.02 -4.45
CA ILE A 14 -3.16 5.19 -5.07
C ILE A 14 -2.92 4.95 -6.57
N ASP A 15 -2.03 4.00 -6.88
CA ASP A 15 -1.52 3.76 -8.22
C ASP A 15 -2.53 2.98 -9.05
N GLY A 16 -2.93 3.51 -10.21
CA GLY A 16 -3.98 2.88 -11.03
C GLY A 16 -5.40 3.03 -10.50
N THR A 17 -5.61 3.68 -9.35
CA THR A 17 -6.92 3.89 -8.73
C THR A 17 -7.23 5.37 -8.54
N LEU A 18 -6.55 6.05 -7.60
CA LEU A 18 -6.70 7.49 -7.40
C LEU A 18 -5.99 8.29 -8.48
N LEU A 19 -4.78 7.84 -8.86
CA LEU A 19 -3.97 8.45 -9.89
C LEU A 19 -4.38 7.95 -11.27
N THR A 20 -4.40 8.87 -12.22
CA THR A 20 -4.45 8.58 -13.65
C THR A 20 -3.14 7.92 -14.11
N SER A 21 -3.10 7.40 -15.32
CA SER A 21 -1.90 6.73 -15.88
C SER A 21 -0.70 7.68 -16.05
N ASP A 22 -0.92 9.00 -16.11
CA ASP A 22 0.10 10.04 -16.09
C ASP A 22 0.44 10.58 -14.68
N GLY A 23 -0.04 9.91 -13.62
CA GLY A 23 0.30 10.19 -12.23
C GLY A 23 -0.40 11.43 -11.65
N GLN A 24 -1.54 11.85 -12.21
CA GLN A 24 -2.28 13.02 -11.75
C GLN A 24 -3.54 12.65 -10.97
N ILE A 25 -4.01 13.56 -10.13
CA ILE A 25 -5.35 13.50 -9.52
C ILE A 25 -6.23 14.51 -10.29
N THR A 26 -7.33 14.05 -10.89
CA THR A 26 -8.23 14.96 -11.61
C THR A 26 -8.85 15.96 -10.65
N GLU A 27 -9.06 17.19 -11.14
CA GLU A 27 -9.68 18.26 -10.35
C GLU A 27 -11.08 17.88 -9.84
N GLY A 28 -11.84 17.10 -10.62
CA GLY A 28 -13.15 16.59 -10.21
C GLY A 28 -13.05 15.64 -9.02
N THR A 29 -12.13 14.66 -9.08
CA THR A 29 -11.86 13.72 -7.99
C THR A 29 -11.38 14.44 -6.75
N LYS A 30 -10.43 15.35 -6.88
CA LYS A 30 -9.91 16.16 -5.78
C LYS A 30 -11.00 16.95 -5.06
N LYS A 31 -11.83 17.68 -5.81
CA LYS A 31 -12.97 18.43 -5.26
C LYS A 31 -13.96 17.53 -4.52
N MET A 32 -14.28 16.37 -5.08
CA MET A 32 -15.18 15.41 -4.46
C MET A 32 -14.64 14.91 -3.12
N ILE A 33 -13.37 14.52 -3.07
CA ILE A 33 -12.72 14.03 -1.84
C ILE A 33 -12.71 15.10 -0.75
N LEU A 34 -12.32 16.33 -1.10
CA LEU A 34 -12.31 17.45 -0.14
C LEU A 34 -13.73 17.82 0.35
N ASN A 35 -14.75 17.63 -0.49
CA ASN A 35 -16.14 17.80 -0.06
C ASN A 35 -16.60 16.70 0.90
N LEU A 36 -16.21 15.44 0.69
CA LEU A 36 -16.48 14.34 1.61
C LEU A 36 -15.85 14.61 2.98
N GLU A 37 -14.61 15.07 3.00
CA GLU A 37 -13.92 15.41 4.24
C GLU A 37 -14.63 16.53 5.02
N LYS A 38 -15.12 17.57 4.34
CA LYS A 38 -15.93 18.64 4.95
C LYS A 38 -17.27 18.14 5.52
N LYS A 39 -17.81 17.06 4.97
CA LYS A 39 -19.00 16.36 5.47
C LYS A 39 -18.68 15.37 6.60
N GLY A 40 -17.41 15.29 7.05
CA GLY A 40 -16.94 14.37 8.11
C GLY A 40 -16.74 12.93 7.62
N ILE A 41 -16.60 12.71 6.31
CA ILE A 41 -16.35 11.41 5.70
C ILE A 41 -14.88 11.37 5.27
N PRO A 42 -14.00 10.70 6.04
CA PRO A 42 -12.58 10.65 5.73
C PRO A 42 -12.30 9.79 4.49
N PHE A 43 -11.34 10.25 3.68
CA PHE A 43 -10.83 9.54 2.52
C PHE A 43 -9.40 9.07 2.81
N ILE A 44 -9.24 7.77 2.97
CA ILE A 44 -8.00 7.11 3.43
C ILE A 44 -7.19 6.62 2.24
N LEU A 45 -5.96 7.11 2.12
CA LEU A 45 -5.00 6.55 1.18
C LEU A 45 -4.43 5.25 1.73
N THR A 46 -4.52 4.17 0.96
CA THR A 46 -4.10 2.82 1.34
C THR A 46 -3.18 2.26 0.27
N SER A 47 -1.90 2.11 0.57
CA SER A 47 -0.90 1.78 -0.46
C SER A 47 0.18 0.81 0.04
N ALA A 48 0.88 0.17 -0.91
CA ALA A 48 2.13 -0.55 -0.67
C ALA A 48 3.33 0.39 -0.44
N ARG A 49 3.17 1.68 -0.71
CA ARG A 49 4.19 2.71 -0.52
C ARG A 49 4.54 2.89 0.96
N SER A 50 5.73 3.45 1.20
CA SER A 50 6.13 3.94 2.52
C SER A 50 5.27 5.14 2.94
N PRO A 51 5.26 5.52 4.25
CA PRO A 51 4.52 6.68 4.72
C PRO A 51 4.81 7.96 3.93
N GLU A 52 6.09 8.25 3.68
CA GLU A 52 6.45 9.44 2.90
C GLU A 52 5.95 9.36 1.45
N GLY A 53 6.02 8.19 0.82
CA GLY A 53 5.44 7.97 -0.52
C GLY A 53 3.92 8.21 -0.56
N VAL A 54 3.19 7.85 0.51
CA VAL A 54 1.77 8.18 0.64
C VAL A 54 1.55 9.66 0.91
N ARG A 55 2.40 10.30 1.74
CA ARG A 55 2.29 11.74 2.04
C ARG A 55 2.53 12.64 0.84
N VAL A 56 3.38 12.24 -0.11
CA VAL A 56 3.52 12.98 -1.38
C VAL A 56 2.14 13.12 -2.04
N ILE A 57 1.40 12.04 -2.15
CA ILE A 57 0.06 12.04 -2.75
C ILE A 57 -0.96 12.79 -1.88
N LYS A 58 -0.87 12.61 -0.56
CA LYS A 58 -1.72 13.31 0.40
C LYS A 58 -1.56 14.84 0.28
N ARG A 59 -0.32 15.33 0.09
CA ARG A 59 -0.06 16.76 -0.16
C ARG A 59 -0.65 17.25 -1.49
N MET A 60 -0.56 16.45 -2.57
CA MET A 60 -1.20 16.77 -3.86
C MET A 60 -2.72 16.85 -3.72
N LEU A 61 -3.32 15.94 -2.97
CA LEU A 61 -4.75 15.89 -2.71
C LEU A 61 -5.20 17.03 -1.78
N GLY A 62 -4.42 17.33 -0.76
CA GLY A 62 -4.72 18.35 0.27
C GLY A 62 -5.69 17.85 1.33
N ASN A 63 -5.80 16.53 1.53
CA ASN A 63 -6.66 15.96 2.56
C ASN A 63 -5.93 15.80 3.91
N HIS A 64 -6.71 15.64 5.00
CA HIS A 64 -6.23 15.55 6.37
C HIS A 64 -6.60 14.24 7.07
N ALA A 65 -6.83 13.17 6.31
CA ALA A 65 -7.17 11.86 6.86
C ALA A 65 -5.92 11.06 7.30
N PRO A 66 -6.06 10.05 8.17
CA PRO A 66 -5.04 9.03 8.40
C PRO A 66 -4.57 8.37 7.11
N ILE A 67 -3.41 7.71 7.16
CA ILE A 67 -2.87 6.96 6.03
C ILE A 67 -2.62 5.49 6.42
N ILE A 68 -2.72 4.60 5.43
CA ILE A 68 -2.35 3.20 5.53
C ILE A 68 -1.20 2.94 4.55
N ALA A 69 -0.03 2.67 5.09
CA ALA A 69 1.20 2.38 4.34
C ALA A 69 1.55 0.89 4.40
N PHE A 70 2.49 0.44 3.56
CA PHE A 70 3.01 -0.93 3.51
C PHE A 70 1.89 -1.99 3.45
N CYS A 71 0.88 -1.79 2.59
CA CYS A 71 -0.26 -2.70 2.44
C CYS A 71 -1.04 -2.98 3.74
N GLY A 72 -1.06 -2.06 4.71
CA GLY A 72 -1.70 -2.28 6.01
C GLY A 72 -0.73 -2.57 7.15
N GLY A 73 0.57 -2.65 6.87
CA GLY A 73 1.61 -2.87 7.89
C GLY A 73 1.81 -1.70 8.84
N LEU A 74 1.48 -0.48 8.40
CA LEU A 74 1.59 0.72 9.22
C LEU A 74 0.41 1.66 8.99
N ILE A 75 -0.22 2.10 10.07
CA ILE A 75 -1.29 3.10 10.05
C ILE A 75 -0.84 4.29 10.88
N LEU A 76 -0.84 5.46 10.27
CA LEU A 76 -0.50 6.72 10.94
C LEU A 76 -1.73 7.63 10.97
N ASP A 77 -1.89 8.35 12.09
CA ASP A 77 -2.90 9.41 12.16
C ASP A 77 -2.47 10.65 11.33
N ASN A 78 -3.27 11.70 11.43
CA ASN A 78 -3.01 12.91 10.67
C ASN A 78 -1.76 13.66 11.15
N ASP A 79 -1.38 13.48 12.40
CA ASP A 79 -0.21 14.11 13.02
C ASP A 79 1.06 13.25 12.86
N GLY A 80 0.93 12.05 12.26
CA GLY A 80 2.03 11.12 12.04
C GLY A 80 2.24 10.16 13.20
N ASN A 81 1.36 10.13 14.22
CA ASN A 81 1.46 9.16 15.29
C ASN A 81 1.00 7.77 14.83
N GLU A 82 1.66 6.75 15.35
CA GLU A 82 1.33 5.36 15.06
C GLU A 82 0.00 4.95 15.68
N ILE A 83 -0.96 4.55 14.84
CA ILE A 83 -2.21 3.90 15.25
C ILE A 83 -2.03 2.39 15.33
N TYR A 84 -1.27 1.83 14.39
CA TYR A 84 -1.01 0.40 14.27
C TYR A 84 0.29 0.16 13.51
N SER A 85 1.04 -0.87 13.92
CA SER A 85 2.28 -1.28 13.29
C SER A 85 2.40 -2.80 13.34
N LYS A 86 2.79 -3.40 12.22
CA LYS A 86 3.10 -4.82 12.10
C LYS A 86 4.39 -4.99 11.30
N MET A 87 5.43 -5.42 11.99
CA MET A 87 6.78 -5.50 11.46
C MET A 87 7.28 -6.93 11.34
N ILE A 88 8.20 -7.16 10.43
CA ILE A 88 9.11 -8.31 10.44
C ILE A 88 10.05 -8.09 11.64
N PRO A 89 10.13 -9.02 12.61
CA PRO A 89 11.05 -8.87 13.73
C PRO A 89 12.50 -8.69 13.27
N LEU A 90 13.25 -7.83 13.94
CA LEU A 90 14.62 -7.48 13.55
C LEU A 90 15.51 -8.71 13.32
N LYS A 91 15.45 -9.69 14.23
CA LYS A 91 16.20 -10.94 14.08
C LYS A 91 15.91 -11.62 12.75
N ARG A 92 14.62 -11.70 12.38
CA ARG A 92 14.19 -12.37 11.15
C ARG A 92 14.57 -11.57 9.91
N ALA A 93 14.52 -10.25 9.99
CA ALA A 93 15.00 -9.36 8.93
C ALA A 93 16.50 -9.52 8.68
N LEU A 94 17.30 -9.64 9.74
CA LEU A 94 18.75 -9.89 9.64
C LEU A 94 19.08 -11.27 9.07
N GLU A 95 18.32 -12.31 9.44
CA GLU A 95 18.47 -13.66 8.87
C GLU A 95 18.19 -13.63 7.35
N LEU A 96 17.11 -12.96 6.94
CA LEU A 96 16.78 -12.81 5.52
C LEU A 96 17.89 -12.03 4.77
N LYS A 97 18.34 -10.91 5.32
CA LYS A 97 19.39 -10.10 4.71
C LYS A 97 20.71 -10.89 4.55
N ALA A 98 21.11 -11.66 5.57
CA ALA A 98 22.30 -12.50 5.50
C ALA A 98 22.20 -13.58 4.41
N MET A 99 21.02 -14.16 4.20
CA MET A 99 20.78 -15.10 3.10
C MET A 99 20.87 -14.40 1.74
N LEU A 100 20.27 -13.19 1.61
CA LEU A 100 20.35 -12.41 0.37
C LEU A 100 21.80 -12.07 0.02
N ASP A 101 22.58 -11.55 0.97
CA ASP A 101 23.97 -11.18 0.75
C ASP A 101 24.85 -12.36 0.32
N LYS A 102 24.57 -13.54 0.87
CA LYS A 102 25.34 -14.75 0.59
C LYS A 102 24.92 -15.41 -0.73
N ASP A 103 23.63 -15.64 -0.91
CA ASP A 103 23.11 -16.54 -1.94
C ASP A 103 22.52 -15.78 -3.15
N PHE A 104 22.22 -14.49 -3.00
CA PHE A 104 21.63 -13.62 -4.02
C PHE A 104 22.27 -12.22 -4.08
N PRO A 105 23.61 -12.10 -4.14
CA PRO A 105 24.31 -10.81 -4.04
C PRO A 105 24.01 -9.83 -5.20
N ALA A 106 23.40 -10.31 -6.30
CA ALA A 106 22.99 -9.48 -7.43
C ALA A 106 21.60 -8.84 -7.25
N VAL A 107 20.87 -9.16 -6.17
CA VAL A 107 19.57 -8.59 -5.86
C VAL A 107 19.73 -7.28 -5.10
N ALA A 108 19.18 -6.20 -5.61
CA ALA A 108 19.13 -4.93 -4.89
C ALA A 108 18.08 -5.03 -3.77
N CYS A 109 18.45 -4.58 -2.57
CA CYS A 109 17.67 -4.77 -1.36
C CYS A 109 17.30 -3.42 -0.73
N ASN A 110 16.05 -3.02 -0.88
CA ASN A 110 15.47 -1.88 -0.19
C ASN A 110 14.83 -2.33 1.12
N THR A 111 15.17 -1.68 2.21
CA THR A 111 14.61 -1.96 3.53
C THR A 111 13.85 -0.74 4.05
N PHE A 112 12.59 -0.95 4.41
CA PHE A 112 11.71 0.10 4.93
C PHE A 112 11.26 -0.21 6.35
N GLY A 113 11.38 0.78 7.24
CA GLY A 113 10.87 0.70 8.60
C GLY A 113 10.38 2.05 9.10
N GLY A 114 9.10 2.18 9.43
CA GLY A 114 8.52 3.49 9.76
C GLY A 114 8.74 4.50 8.64
N GLU A 115 9.40 5.59 8.95
CA GLU A 115 9.72 6.66 8.01
C GLU A 115 11.05 6.44 7.26
N LYS A 116 11.81 5.42 7.63
CA LYS A 116 13.16 5.20 7.13
C LYS A 116 13.14 4.28 5.93
N TRP A 117 13.97 4.61 4.95
CA TRP A 117 14.27 3.80 3.78
C TRP A 117 15.77 3.71 3.62
N ILE A 118 16.32 2.50 3.69
CA ILE A 118 17.74 2.25 3.51
C ILE A 118 18.00 1.26 2.38
N VAL A 119 19.15 1.42 1.75
CA VAL A 119 19.67 0.59 0.67
C VAL A 119 21.15 0.25 0.94
N ASP A 120 21.65 -0.78 0.26
CA ASP A 120 23.07 -1.15 0.36
C ASP A 120 23.96 -0.25 -0.51
N ASP A 121 23.48 0.14 -1.68
CA ASP A 121 24.24 0.91 -2.67
C ASP A 121 23.30 1.88 -3.44
N ARG A 122 23.48 3.19 -3.24
CA ARG A 122 22.72 4.22 -3.97
C ARG A 122 23.18 4.44 -5.40
N ASP A 123 24.34 3.92 -5.78
CA ASP A 123 24.83 4.01 -7.16
C ASP A 123 24.22 2.92 -8.06
N ASP A 124 23.52 1.93 -7.50
CA ASP A 124 22.73 0.97 -8.26
C ASP A 124 21.61 1.70 -9.02
N TRP A 125 21.56 1.49 -10.33
CA TRP A 125 20.57 2.13 -11.21
C TRP A 125 19.11 1.79 -10.84
N ARG A 126 18.87 0.63 -10.21
CA ARG A 126 17.53 0.19 -9.75
C ARG A 126 17.09 1.05 -8.57
N GLU A 127 18.00 1.33 -7.64
CA GLU A 127 17.75 2.23 -6.50
C GLU A 127 17.51 3.66 -6.97
N GLN A 128 18.32 4.15 -7.92
CA GLN A 128 18.10 5.47 -8.52
C GLN A 128 16.77 5.57 -9.26
N ARG A 129 16.29 4.47 -9.87
CA ARG A 129 14.96 4.40 -10.47
C ARG A 129 13.88 4.53 -9.40
N GLU A 130 13.99 3.78 -8.30
CA GLU A 130 13.03 3.86 -7.19
C GLU A 130 13.01 5.24 -6.53
N GLU A 131 14.16 5.86 -6.28
CA GLU A 131 14.23 7.24 -5.76
C GLU A 131 13.45 8.23 -6.64
N LYS A 132 13.53 8.07 -7.96
CA LYS A 132 12.75 8.91 -8.91
C LYS A 132 11.25 8.62 -8.85
N ILE A 133 10.86 7.35 -8.68
CA ILE A 133 9.45 6.94 -8.60
C ILE A 133 8.81 7.45 -7.31
N VAL A 134 9.49 7.29 -6.18
CA VAL A 134 8.95 7.69 -4.87
C VAL A 134 9.14 9.17 -4.55
N GLY A 135 10.10 9.84 -5.20
CA GLY A 135 10.32 11.29 -5.11
C GLY A 135 11.17 11.73 -3.91
N PHE A 136 11.87 10.83 -3.24
CA PHE A 136 12.82 11.14 -2.16
C PHE A 136 13.96 10.11 -2.13
N PRO A 137 15.14 10.49 -1.57
CA PRO A 137 16.32 9.62 -1.57
C PRO A 137 16.26 8.57 -0.47
N ALA A 138 16.88 7.41 -0.74
CA ALA A 138 17.20 6.41 0.27
C ALA A 138 18.46 6.81 1.06
N GLU A 139 18.64 6.23 2.26
CA GLU A 139 19.87 6.35 3.05
C GLU A 139 20.72 5.07 2.87
N ILE A 140 22.03 5.19 2.96
CA ILE A 140 22.91 4.01 3.08
C ILE A 140 22.99 3.66 4.56
N GLY A 141 22.76 2.39 4.90
CA GLY A 141 22.84 1.98 6.30
C GLY A 141 22.63 0.48 6.51
N ALA A 142 23.12 -0.01 7.66
CA ALA A 142 22.89 -1.38 8.06
C ALA A 142 21.55 -1.51 8.82
N ILE A 143 20.79 -2.56 8.52
CA ILE A 143 19.48 -2.83 9.15
C ILE A 143 19.58 -2.81 10.67
N LYS A 144 20.62 -3.44 11.24
CA LYS A 144 20.80 -3.51 12.69
C LYS A 144 20.94 -2.13 13.30
N ASP A 145 21.80 -1.28 12.72
CA ASP A 145 22.13 0.02 13.32
C ASP A 145 20.95 1.00 13.24
N ILE A 146 20.16 0.89 12.19
CA ILE A 146 19.05 1.80 11.90
C ILE A 146 17.75 1.39 12.62
N PHE A 147 17.48 0.08 12.73
CA PHE A 147 16.18 -0.44 13.21
C PHE A 147 16.25 -1.21 14.53
N GLU A 148 17.39 -1.17 15.25
CA GLU A 148 17.52 -1.88 16.54
C GLU A 148 16.51 -1.39 17.58
N LYS A 149 16.28 -0.07 17.64
CA LYS A 149 15.35 0.53 18.60
C LYS A 149 13.90 0.26 18.26
N GLU A 150 13.57 0.21 16.99
CA GLU A 150 12.24 -0.11 16.46
C GLU A 150 11.89 -1.59 16.61
N GLY A 151 12.91 -2.46 16.74
CA GLY A 151 12.74 -3.91 16.92
C GLY A 151 12.34 -4.67 15.66
N GLY A 152 12.26 -4.02 14.49
CA GLY A 152 11.86 -4.63 13.23
C GLY A 152 11.77 -3.66 12.06
N ILE A 153 11.34 -4.20 10.93
CA ILE A 153 11.11 -3.45 9.69
C ILE A 153 9.73 -3.77 9.12
N HIS A 154 9.18 -2.89 8.31
CA HIS A 154 7.85 -3.12 7.70
C HIS A 154 7.93 -3.89 6.40
N LYS A 155 8.94 -3.60 5.54
CA LYS A 155 9.00 -4.17 4.21
C LYS A 155 10.43 -4.26 3.69
N PHE A 156 10.73 -5.35 2.98
CA PHE A 156 11.77 -5.38 1.95
C PHE A 156 11.13 -5.21 0.58
N LEU A 157 11.76 -4.42 -0.28
CA LEU A 157 11.53 -4.42 -1.72
C LEU A 157 12.81 -4.92 -2.38
N LEU A 158 12.72 -6.10 -2.97
CA LEU A 158 13.84 -6.78 -3.61
C LEU A 158 13.71 -6.63 -5.12
N MET A 159 14.80 -6.25 -5.79
CA MET A 159 14.81 -6.02 -7.23
C MET A 159 15.94 -6.81 -7.90
N GLY A 160 15.63 -7.49 -8.99
CA GLY A 160 16.61 -8.31 -9.70
C GLY A 160 16.12 -8.81 -11.05
N ASP A 161 16.97 -9.59 -11.69
CA ASP A 161 16.62 -10.29 -12.91
C ASP A 161 15.45 -11.26 -12.68
N PRO A 162 14.46 -11.37 -13.59
CA PRO A 162 13.27 -12.22 -13.41
C PRO A 162 13.58 -13.69 -13.07
N ASP A 163 14.65 -14.27 -13.66
CA ASP A 163 15.02 -15.65 -13.37
C ASP A 163 15.61 -15.79 -11.96
N VAL A 164 16.35 -14.78 -11.50
CA VAL A 164 16.87 -14.70 -10.13
C VAL A 164 15.73 -14.53 -9.15
N MET A 165 14.79 -13.62 -9.44
CA MET A 165 13.63 -13.36 -8.58
C MET A 165 12.71 -14.58 -8.46
N THR A 166 12.55 -15.36 -9.53
CA THR A 166 11.80 -16.63 -9.49
C THR A 166 12.46 -17.65 -8.56
N LYS A 167 13.78 -17.78 -8.59
CA LYS A 167 14.53 -18.67 -7.70
C LYS A 167 14.45 -18.19 -6.24
N LEU A 168 14.60 -16.89 -6.03
CA LEU A 168 14.49 -16.26 -4.71
C LEU A 168 13.10 -16.48 -4.11
N ALA A 169 12.03 -16.31 -4.89
CA ALA A 169 10.66 -16.57 -4.44
C ALA A 169 10.47 -18.01 -3.94
N ALA A 170 11.08 -19.00 -4.62
CA ALA A 170 11.04 -20.41 -4.18
C ALA A 170 11.80 -20.64 -2.86
N VAL A 171 12.95 -19.97 -2.67
CA VAL A 171 13.71 -20.02 -1.40
C VAL A 171 12.92 -19.36 -0.28
N LEU A 172 12.33 -18.20 -0.51
CA LEU A 172 11.50 -17.50 0.47
C LEU A 172 10.30 -18.36 0.90
N ALA A 173 9.61 -18.98 -0.03
CA ALA A 173 8.47 -19.84 0.28
C ALA A 173 8.86 -21.07 1.13
N ARG A 174 10.09 -21.58 0.96
CA ARG A 174 10.60 -22.73 1.72
C ARG A 174 11.15 -22.34 3.10
N ASP A 175 12.03 -21.33 3.17
CA ASP A 175 12.87 -21.04 4.35
C ASP A 175 12.33 -19.84 5.16
N PHE A 176 11.43 -19.04 4.59
CA PHE A 176 10.84 -17.85 5.18
C PHE A 176 9.31 -17.86 5.05
N SER A 177 8.69 -19.04 5.15
CA SER A 177 7.24 -19.24 5.04
C SER A 177 6.43 -18.54 6.16
N ASP A 178 7.10 -18.06 7.19
CA ASP A 178 6.56 -17.19 8.25
C ASP A 178 6.46 -15.72 7.85
N LEU A 179 6.98 -15.35 6.66
CA LEU A 179 6.84 -14.06 6.04
C LEU A 179 5.89 -14.14 4.84
N GLN A 180 5.34 -13.00 4.47
CA GLN A 180 4.54 -12.89 3.24
C GLN A 180 5.41 -12.31 2.13
N SER A 181 5.42 -12.98 0.98
CA SER A 181 6.09 -12.49 -0.24
C SER A 181 5.09 -12.33 -1.37
N ALA A 182 5.18 -11.21 -2.08
CA ALA A 182 4.34 -10.91 -3.23
C ALA A 182 5.18 -10.33 -4.37
N ALA A 183 4.99 -10.82 -5.59
CA ALA A 183 5.58 -10.22 -6.78
C ALA A 183 4.65 -9.13 -7.31
N SER A 184 5.11 -7.89 -7.39
CA SER A 184 4.38 -6.81 -8.04
C SER A 184 4.62 -6.77 -9.56
N ASN A 185 5.78 -7.26 -9.99
CA ASN A 185 6.13 -7.53 -11.39
C ASN A 185 7.27 -8.58 -11.43
N PRO A 186 7.71 -9.07 -12.60
CA PRO A 186 8.73 -10.11 -12.68
C PRO A 186 10.10 -9.74 -12.06
N GLU A 187 10.42 -8.45 -11.95
CA GLU A 187 11.69 -7.94 -11.40
C GLU A 187 11.61 -7.62 -9.91
N TYR A 188 10.42 -7.65 -9.29
CA TYR A 188 10.16 -7.13 -7.94
C TYR A 188 9.54 -8.18 -7.03
N LEU A 189 10.07 -8.30 -5.82
CA LEU A 189 9.44 -9.03 -4.71
C LEU A 189 9.32 -8.12 -3.50
N GLU A 190 8.12 -8.01 -2.96
CA GLU A 190 7.85 -7.34 -1.70
C GLU A 190 7.70 -8.37 -0.58
N ILE A 191 8.45 -8.17 0.52
CA ILE A 191 8.41 -9.06 1.68
C ILE A 191 7.89 -8.26 2.87
N THR A 192 6.85 -8.76 3.52
CA THR A 192 6.24 -8.17 4.71
C THR A 192 6.03 -9.23 5.80
N ALA A 193 5.64 -8.81 6.98
CA ALA A 193 5.20 -9.75 8.01
C ALA A 193 3.95 -10.52 7.55
N ALA A 194 3.82 -11.77 7.98
CA ALA A 194 2.64 -12.59 7.64
C ALA A 194 1.33 -11.91 8.06
N GLY A 195 0.33 -11.97 7.19
CA GLY A 195 -0.99 -11.38 7.41
C GLY A 195 -1.00 -9.85 7.41
N VAL A 196 -0.01 -9.20 6.77
CA VAL A 196 -0.11 -7.80 6.38
C VAL A 196 -0.97 -7.72 5.12
N GLU A 197 -2.15 -7.15 5.25
CA GLU A 197 -3.13 -7.00 4.17
C GLU A 197 -3.85 -5.67 4.28
N LYS A 198 -4.24 -5.09 3.14
CA LYS A 198 -5.01 -3.84 3.12
C LYS A 198 -6.35 -3.96 3.86
N SER A 199 -6.95 -5.15 3.88
CA SER A 199 -8.16 -5.44 4.66
C SER A 199 -7.98 -5.29 6.16
N GLU A 200 -6.83 -5.70 6.70
CA GLU A 200 -6.53 -5.58 8.14
C GLU A 200 -6.32 -4.10 8.51
N GLY A 201 -5.67 -3.33 7.62
CA GLY A 201 -5.56 -1.87 7.78
C GLY A 201 -6.94 -1.21 7.82
N LEU A 202 -7.82 -1.56 6.88
CA LEU A 202 -9.20 -1.07 6.83
C LEU A 202 -9.96 -1.42 8.11
N LYS A 203 -9.98 -2.69 8.52
CA LYS A 203 -10.69 -3.15 9.73
C LYS A 203 -10.17 -2.47 10.99
N THR A 204 -8.85 -2.35 11.11
CA THR A 204 -8.19 -1.71 12.26
C THR A 204 -8.61 -0.24 12.37
N LEU A 205 -8.55 0.52 11.27
CA LEU A 205 -8.92 1.93 11.29
C LEU A 205 -10.43 2.12 11.49
N CYS A 206 -11.27 1.31 10.85
CA CYS A 206 -12.71 1.29 11.08
C CYS A 206 -13.04 1.04 12.56
N GLY A 207 -12.42 0.04 13.19
CA GLY A 207 -12.59 -0.25 14.61
C GLY A 207 -12.18 0.90 15.53
N LYS A 208 -11.08 1.58 15.22
CA LYS A 208 -10.62 2.77 15.96
C LYS A 208 -11.60 3.95 15.87
N LEU A 209 -12.25 4.09 14.72
CA LEU A 209 -13.23 5.18 14.47
C LEU A 209 -14.67 4.80 14.85
N GLY A 210 -14.92 3.58 15.33
CA GLY A 210 -16.27 3.10 15.65
C GLY A 210 -17.18 2.95 14.43
N ILE A 211 -16.61 2.69 13.24
CA ILE A 211 -17.30 2.51 11.97
C ILE A 211 -17.27 1.02 11.62
N SER A 212 -18.41 0.47 11.17
CA SER A 212 -18.43 -0.89 10.63
C SER A 212 -17.76 -0.93 9.26
N PRO A 213 -16.93 -1.97 8.93
CA PRO A 213 -16.44 -2.17 7.55
C PRO A 213 -17.55 -2.21 6.49
N GLU A 214 -18.76 -2.62 6.85
CA GLU A 214 -19.93 -2.56 5.97
C GLU A 214 -20.38 -1.14 5.61
N GLU A 215 -19.96 -0.14 6.38
CA GLU A 215 -20.18 1.29 6.15
C GLU A 215 -18.98 1.95 5.46
N ALA A 216 -18.01 1.16 5.00
CA ALA A 216 -16.83 1.63 4.26
C ALA A 216 -16.98 1.41 2.76
N ALA A 217 -16.45 2.33 1.97
CA ALA A 217 -16.14 2.10 0.55
C ALA A 217 -14.66 1.76 0.39
N ALA A 218 -14.30 0.87 -0.56
CA ALA A 218 -12.92 0.53 -0.85
C ALA A 218 -12.70 0.34 -2.35
N PHE A 219 -11.66 0.99 -2.89
CA PHE A 219 -11.34 1.03 -4.31
C PHE A 219 -9.88 0.63 -4.55
N GLY A 220 -9.65 -0.16 -5.59
CA GLY A 220 -8.32 -0.63 -5.96
C GLY A 220 -8.30 -1.20 -7.37
N ASP A 221 -7.11 -1.52 -7.87
CA ASP A 221 -6.94 -2.16 -9.18
C ASP A 221 -5.99 -3.37 -9.14
N GLY A 222 -5.24 -3.55 -8.04
CA GLY A 222 -4.29 -4.64 -7.87
C GLY A 222 -4.84 -5.87 -7.13
N GLU A 223 -4.08 -6.96 -7.18
CA GLU A 223 -4.36 -8.20 -6.44
C GLU A 223 -4.41 -7.94 -4.92
N SER A 224 -3.52 -7.08 -4.41
CA SER A 224 -3.44 -6.70 -2.99
C SER A 224 -4.69 -5.94 -2.49
N ASP A 225 -5.49 -5.36 -3.40
CA ASP A 225 -6.68 -4.59 -3.06
C ASP A 225 -7.92 -5.46 -2.87
N LEU A 226 -7.91 -6.69 -3.42
CA LEU A 226 -9.06 -7.58 -3.34
C LEU A 226 -9.54 -7.80 -1.91
N SER A 227 -8.60 -7.98 -0.99
CA SER A 227 -8.94 -8.21 0.42
C SER A 227 -9.71 -7.03 1.03
N MET A 228 -9.30 -5.77 0.78
CA MET A 228 -10.03 -4.60 1.30
C MET A 228 -11.35 -4.36 0.56
N MET A 229 -11.41 -4.62 -0.76
CA MET A 229 -12.66 -4.51 -1.52
C MET A 229 -13.72 -5.49 -1.01
N HIS A 230 -13.32 -6.72 -0.65
CA HIS A 230 -14.24 -7.70 -0.06
C HIS A 230 -14.64 -7.38 1.38
N ALA A 231 -13.77 -6.74 2.14
CA ALA A 231 -14.06 -6.35 3.53
C ALA A 231 -15.03 -5.17 3.62
N ALA A 232 -15.07 -4.31 2.61
CA ALA A 232 -15.89 -3.11 2.60
C ALA A 232 -17.32 -3.37 2.10
N GLY A 233 -18.28 -2.61 2.63
CA GLY A 233 -19.68 -2.68 2.16
C GLY A 233 -19.91 -2.17 0.75
N PHE A 234 -19.00 -1.33 0.22
CA PHE A 234 -19.02 -0.71 -1.12
C PHE A 234 -17.69 -0.92 -1.83
N GLY A 235 -17.22 -2.17 -1.91
CA GLY A 235 -15.97 -2.50 -2.57
C GLY A 235 -16.10 -2.54 -4.09
N ALA A 236 -15.11 -1.98 -4.83
CA ALA A 236 -15.09 -2.05 -6.29
C ALA A 236 -13.66 -2.00 -6.85
N ALA A 237 -13.41 -2.76 -7.91
CA ALA A 237 -12.20 -2.67 -8.71
C ALA A 237 -12.36 -1.64 -9.82
N MET A 238 -11.24 -0.97 -10.14
CA MET A 238 -11.17 -0.07 -11.29
C MET A 238 -11.26 -0.84 -12.61
N GLY A 239 -11.78 -0.20 -13.66
CA GLY A 239 -11.93 -0.80 -14.99
C GLY A 239 -10.61 -1.09 -15.72
N ASN A 240 -9.51 -0.43 -15.30
CA ASN A 240 -8.14 -0.70 -15.77
C ASN A 240 -7.47 -1.87 -15.03
N ALA A 241 -8.06 -2.41 -13.97
CA ALA A 241 -7.52 -3.57 -13.24
C ALA A 241 -7.31 -4.77 -14.17
N PRO A 242 -6.31 -5.63 -13.92
CA PRO A 242 -6.14 -6.89 -14.63
C PRO A 242 -7.40 -7.76 -14.59
N GLU A 243 -7.60 -8.59 -15.61
CA GLU A 243 -8.82 -9.40 -15.73
C GLU A 243 -9.06 -10.33 -14.54
N ASN A 244 -7.99 -10.96 -14.01
CA ASN A 244 -8.06 -11.80 -12.82
C ASN A 244 -8.54 -11.05 -11.57
N VAL A 245 -8.21 -9.76 -11.43
CA VAL A 245 -8.68 -8.89 -10.35
C VAL A 245 -10.15 -8.52 -10.59
N ARG A 246 -10.50 -8.06 -11.80
CA ARG A 246 -11.88 -7.68 -12.14
C ARG A 246 -12.88 -8.82 -11.97
N ARG A 247 -12.51 -10.06 -12.30
CA ARG A 247 -13.37 -11.24 -12.12
C ARG A 247 -13.63 -11.60 -10.66
N ARG A 248 -12.72 -11.24 -9.75
CA ARG A 248 -12.78 -11.57 -8.32
C ARG A 248 -13.31 -10.43 -7.48
N ALA A 249 -13.36 -9.21 -8.01
CA ALA A 249 -13.85 -8.05 -7.29
C ALA A 249 -15.38 -8.10 -7.07
N PRO A 250 -15.90 -7.52 -5.97
CA PRO A 250 -17.34 -7.44 -5.71
C PRO A 250 -18.10 -6.66 -6.79
N MET A 251 -17.45 -5.68 -7.40
CA MET A 251 -17.97 -4.82 -8.47
C MET A 251 -16.81 -4.31 -9.33
N VAL A 252 -17.08 -3.95 -10.57
CA VAL A 252 -16.14 -3.24 -11.45
C VAL A 252 -16.75 -1.90 -11.83
N ILE A 253 -15.95 -0.83 -11.73
CA ILE A 253 -16.34 0.55 -12.08
C ILE A 253 -15.57 1.04 -13.31
N GLY A 254 -15.68 2.33 -13.66
CA GLY A 254 -14.92 2.91 -14.77
C GLY A 254 -13.41 2.90 -14.55
N LYS A 255 -12.64 3.20 -15.59
CA LYS A 255 -11.18 3.30 -15.49
C LYS A 255 -10.74 4.55 -14.74
N ASN A 256 -9.51 4.52 -14.21
CA ASN A 256 -8.89 5.69 -13.55
C ASN A 256 -8.81 6.91 -14.49
N ASP A 257 -8.41 6.73 -15.74
CA ASP A 257 -8.31 7.80 -16.75
C ASP A 257 -9.68 8.33 -17.22
N GLU A 258 -10.76 7.65 -16.89
CA GLU A 258 -12.14 8.01 -17.26
C GLU A 258 -12.96 8.53 -16.07
N GLU A 259 -12.28 8.97 -15.00
CA GLU A 259 -12.90 9.40 -13.74
C GLU A 259 -13.83 8.34 -13.10
N GLY A 260 -13.47 7.05 -13.23
CA GLY A 260 -14.26 5.94 -12.69
C GLY A 260 -14.50 6.05 -11.20
N LEU A 261 -13.48 6.42 -10.42
CA LEU A 261 -13.57 6.66 -9.00
C LEU A 261 -14.54 7.80 -8.67
N LEU A 262 -14.41 8.96 -9.35
CA LEU A 262 -15.29 10.12 -9.14
C LEU A 262 -16.76 9.77 -9.42
N LYS A 263 -17.03 9.11 -10.54
CA LYS A 263 -18.40 8.69 -10.89
C LYS A 263 -19.00 7.79 -9.80
N ARG A 264 -18.20 6.83 -9.31
CA ARG A 264 -18.66 5.92 -8.25
C ARG A 264 -18.88 6.63 -6.91
N LEU A 265 -18.03 7.57 -6.54
CA LEU A 265 -18.23 8.38 -5.32
C LEU A 265 -19.51 9.20 -5.41
N LYS A 266 -19.81 9.82 -6.56
CA LYS A 266 -21.08 10.55 -6.77
C LYS A 266 -22.31 9.66 -6.62
N GLU A 267 -22.26 8.41 -7.12
CA GLU A 267 -23.36 7.44 -6.94
C GLU A 267 -23.58 7.07 -5.46
N ILE A 268 -22.48 6.81 -4.71
CA ILE A 268 -22.54 6.41 -3.30
C ILE A 268 -23.09 7.55 -2.43
N PHE A 269 -22.65 8.77 -2.69
CA PHE A 269 -22.98 9.93 -1.85
C PHE A 269 -24.10 10.80 -2.41
N LYS A 270 -24.69 10.41 -3.56
CA LYS A 270 -25.81 11.11 -4.24
C LYS A 270 -25.51 12.60 -4.47
N ASP A 271 -24.29 12.91 -4.94
CA ASP A 271 -23.80 14.27 -5.22
C ASP A 271 -23.92 14.58 -6.74
#